data_2f83f3dea0e579ab690e2db17869484a
#
_entry.id   2f83f3dea0e579ab690e2db17869484a
#
_cell.length_a   1.000
_cell.length_b   1.000
_cell.length_c   1.000
_cell.angle_alpha   90.00
_cell.angle_beta   90.00
_cell.angle_gamma   90.00
#
_symmetry.space_group_name_H-M   'P 1'
#
loop_
_entity.id
_entity.type
_entity.pdbx_description
1 polymer ?
#
loop_
_entity_poly.entity_id
_entity_poly.type
_entity_poly.pdbx_seq_one_letter_code
_entity_poly.pdbx_strand_id
1 'polypeptide(L)'
;MKSILLHVYDDDGLHDRLQVALDLCRSFDAHLTCIQITPYNAYIAFEPLGGVYTQAMLLESVQEREDEVRKRVEGHLRGEDVRWDWIADDGPVVQKLIQASALNDLLIIGQYPGAATAVEQP
;
A
#
# COMPACT_ATOMS: atom_id res chain seq x y z
N MET A 1 -13.81 -10.62 13.42
CA MET A 1 -12.98 -9.81 12.49
C MET A 1 -13.90 -9.15 11.48
N LYS A 2 -13.96 -7.83 11.52
CA LYS A 2 -14.90 -7.08 10.68
C LYS A 2 -14.23 -6.19 9.65
N SER A 3 -12.96 -5.84 9.87
CA SER A 3 -12.23 -4.93 8.98
C SER A 3 -10.79 -5.38 8.81
N ILE A 4 -10.37 -5.40 7.57
CA ILE A 4 -9.02 -5.80 7.17
C ILE A 4 -8.40 -4.66 6.38
N LEU A 5 -7.18 -4.28 6.74
CA LEU A 5 -6.40 -3.26 6.07
C LEU A 5 -5.31 -3.92 5.25
N LEU A 6 -5.28 -3.64 3.96
CA LEU A 6 -4.25 -4.14 3.05
C LEU A 6 -3.35 -2.99 2.62
N HIS A 7 -2.06 -3.10 2.87
CA HIS A 7 -1.08 -2.16 2.34
C HIS A 7 -0.82 -2.46 0.87
N VAL A 8 -1.15 -1.52 0.00
CA VAL A 8 -0.89 -1.63 -1.43
C VAL A 8 0.49 -1.07 -1.71
N TYR A 9 1.41 -1.93 -2.03
CA TYR A 9 2.78 -1.60 -2.40
C TYR A 9 3.15 -2.46 -3.60
N ASP A 10 3.71 -1.84 -4.63
CA ASP A 10 4.01 -2.53 -5.89
C ASP A 10 5.30 -3.35 -5.76
N ASP A 11 5.15 -4.55 -5.27
CA ASP A 11 6.22 -5.53 -5.18
C ASP A 11 5.73 -6.87 -5.73
N ASP A 12 6.60 -7.86 -5.72
CA ASP A 12 6.28 -9.18 -6.26
C ASP A 12 5.19 -9.90 -5.46
N GLY A 13 5.02 -9.53 -4.21
CA GLY A 13 4.05 -10.18 -3.32
C GLY A 13 2.67 -9.54 -3.29
N LEU A 14 2.45 -8.44 -4.01
CA LEU A 14 1.18 -7.71 -3.94
C LEU A 14 -0.01 -8.58 -4.33
N HIS A 15 0.11 -9.32 -5.42
CA HIS A 15 -0.98 -10.18 -5.89
C HIS A 15 -1.34 -11.23 -4.84
N ASP A 16 -0.35 -11.87 -4.24
CA ASP A 16 -0.59 -12.89 -3.21
C ASP A 16 -1.21 -12.28 -1.96
N ARG A 17 -0.75 -11.10 -1.55
CA ARG A 17 -1.35 -10.40 -0.40
C ARG A 17 -2.81 -10.06 -0.67
N LEU A 18 -3.11 -9.63 -1.88
CA LEU A 18 -4.48 -9.31 -2.26
C LEU A 18 -5.37 -10.56 -2.19
N GLN A 19 -4.87 -11.70 -2.67
CA GLN A 19 -5.62 -12.95 -2.61
C GLN A 19 -5.88 -13.38 -1.16
N VAL A 20 -4.87 -13.27 -0.30
CA VAL A 20 -5.03 -13.58 1.13
C VAL A 20 -6.09 -12.66 1.76
N ALA A 21 -6.01 -11.36 1.45
CA ALA A 21 -6.97 -10.39 1.97
C ALA A 21 -8.41 -10.73 1.53
N LEU A 22 -8.59 -11.06 0.26
CA LEU A 22 -9.90 -11.43 -0.26
C LEU A 22 -10.45 -12.70 0.38
N ASP A 23 -9.61 -13.72 0.53
CA ASP A 23 -10.02 -14.97 1.16
C ASP A 23 -10.44 -14.76 2.61
N LEU A 24 -9.69 -13.95 3.34
CA LEU A 24 -10.04 -13.63 4.73
C LEU A 24 -11.32 -12.82 4.81
N CYS A 25 -11.51 -11.85 3.92
CA CYS A 25 -12.76 -11.08 3.89
C CYS A 25 -13.97 -11.96 3.64
N ARG A 26 -13.85 -12.93 2.73
CA ARG A 26 -14.94 -13.86 2.48
C ARG A 26 -15.21 -14.76 3.69
N SER A 27 -14.14 -15.26 4.32
CA SER A 27 -14.28 -16.17 5.47
C SER A 27 -14.94 -15.49 6.66
N PHE A 28 -14.68 -14.21 6.89
CA PHE A 28 -15.16 -13.48 8.05
C PHE A 28 -16.25 -12.46 7.73
N ASP A 29 -16.67 -12.37 6.48
CA ASP A 29 -17.60 -11.33 6.00
C ASP A 29 -17.09 -9.94 6.40
N ALA A 30 -15.82 -9.70 6.15
CA ALA A 30 -15.14 -8.49 6.56
C ALA A 30 -15.10 -7.46 5.44
N HIS A 31 -14.93 -6.19 5.81
CA HIS A 31 -14.72 -5.09 4.90
C HIS A 31 -13.20 -4.94 4.64
N LEU A 32 -12.83 -4.74 3.39
CA LEU A 32 -11.43 -4.54 3.00
C LEU A 32 -11.16 -3.06 2.75
N THR A 33 -10.17 -2.53 3.43
CA THR A 33 -9.64 -1.19 3.14
C THR A 33 -8.25 -1.35 2.53
N CYS A 34 -8.09 -0.85 1.32
CA CYS A 34 -6.78 -0.78 0.66
C CYS A 34 -6.17 0.58 0.94
N ILE A 35 -4.94 0.60 1.45
CA ILE A 35 -4.24 1.86 1.71
C ILE A 35 -2.97 1.91 0.86
N GLN A 36 -2.84 3.00 0.10
CA GLN A 36 -1.68 3.30 -0.73
C GLN A 36 -1.03 4.57 -0.21
N ILE A 37 0.23 4.47 0.21
CA ILE A 37 0.95 5.58 0.85
C ILE A 37 2.12 5.97 -0.03
N THR A 38 2.20 7.25 -0.36
CA THR A 38 3.29 7.79 -1.17
C THR A 38 4.23 8.60 -0.28
N PRO A 39 5.50 8.17 -0.12
CA PRO A 39 6.45 8.92 0.70
C PRO A 39 7.09 10.06 -0.11
N TYR A 40 6.32 11.07 -0.47
CA TYR A 40 6.79 12.17 -1.32
C TYR A 40 8.03 12.86 -0.76
N ASN A 41 8.11 13.07 0.54
CA ASN A 41 9.26 13.73 1.15
C ASN A 41 10.55 12.93 0.97
N ALA A 42 10.46 11.61 1.00
CA ALA A 42 11.62 10.76 0.76
C ALA A 42 12.11 10.88 -0.68
N TYR A 43 11.20 10.95 -1.64
CA TYR A 43 11.57 11.13 -3.03
C TYR A 43 12.24 12.48 -3.27
N ILE A 44 11.71 13.53 -2.68
CA ILE A 44 12.29 14.87 -2.80
C ILE A 44 13.68 14.93 -2.19
N ALA A 45 13.88 14.28 -1.05
CA ALA A 45 15.16 14.28 -0.35
C ALA A 45 16.28 13.60 -1.13
N PHE A 46 15.95 12.69 -2.03
CA PHE A 46 16.92 11.98 -2.83
C PHE A 46 17.31 12.70 -4.12
N GLU A 47 16.88 13.94 -4.32
CA GLU A 47 17.17 14.70 -5.53
C GLU A 47 17.90 15.99 -5.22
N PRO A 48 19.12 15.92 -4.62
CA PRO A 48 19.79 17.13 -4.17
C PRO A 48 20.31 18.01 -5.31
N LEU A 49 20.56 17.44 -6.49
CA LEU A 49 21.06 18.17 -7.64
C LEU A 49 19.97 18.54 -8.61
N GLY A 50 18.77 18.02 -8.40
CA GLY A 50 17.64 18.34 -9.25
C GLY A 50 17.08 19.70 -8.91
N GLY A 51 16.80 20.49 -9.93
CA GLY A 51 16.05 21.71 -9.76
C GLY A 51 14.57 21.39 -9.53
N VAL A 52 13.77 22.45 -9.36
CA VAL A 52 12.33 22.32 -9.21
C VAL A 52 11.72 21.49 -10.35
N TYR A 53 12.24 21.69 -11.55
CA TYR A 53 11.76 20.96 -12.73
C TYR A 53 11.96 19.46 -12.58
N THR A 54 13.15 19.02 -12.11
CA THR A 54 13.44 17.62 -11.92
C THR A 54 12.58 17.00 -10.82
N GLN A 55 12.35 17.73 -9.72
CA GLN A 55 11.48 17.27 -8.66
C GLN A 55 10.04 17.10 -9.14
N ALA A 56 9.55 18.04 -9.93
CA ALA A 56 8.20 17.95 -10.47
C ALA A 56 8.05 16.72 -11.38
N MET A 57 9.05 16.46 -12.22
CA MET A 57 9.03 15.27 -13.07
C MET A 57 9.07 13.98 -12.28
N LEU A 58 9.85 13.94 -11.21
CA LEU A 58 9.93 12.76 -10.34
C LEU A 58 8.60 12.49 -9.67
N LEU A 59 7.96 13.53 -9.11
CA LEU A 59 6.67 13.39 -8.45
C LEU A 59 5.58 12.95 -9.43
N GLU A 60 5.60 13.48 -10.64
CA GLU A 60 4.65 13.09 -11.69
C GLU A 60 4.84 11.61 -12.05
N SER A 61 6.09 11.18 -12.21
CA SER A 61 6.40 9.78 -12.51
C SER A 61 5.94 8.84 -11.40
N VAL A 62 6.14 9.23 -10.14
CA VAL A 62 5.69 8.45 -8.98
C VAL A 62 4.17 8.35 -9.00
N GLN A 63 3.48 9.45 -9.22
CA GLN A 63 2.02 9.47 -9.24
C GLN A 63 1.47 8.61 -10.36
N GLU A 64 2.07 8.63 -11.53
CA GLU A 64 1.64 7.78 -12.64
C GLU A 64 1.74 6.30 -12.29
N ARG A 65 2.83 5.88 -11.65
CA ARG A 65 3.00 4.49 -11.23
C ARG A 65 1.99 4.11 -10.15
N GLU A 66 1.74 5.00 -9.22
CA GLU A 66 0.75 4.78 -8.16
C GLU A 66 -0.65 4.62 -8.76
N ASP A 67 -0.99 5.45 -9.74
CA ASP A 67 -2.27 5.36 -10.42
C ASP A 67 -2.43 4.05 -11.19
N GLU A 68 -1.37 3.57 -11.82
CA GLU A 68 -1.38 2.29 -12.52
C GLU A 68 -1.61 1.13 -11.56
N VAL A 69 -0.93 1.14 -10.42
CA VAL A 69 -1.12 0.12 -9.40
C VAL A 69 -2.54 0.14 -8.88
N ARG A 70 -3.07 1.32 -8.59
CA ARG A 70 -4.44 1.48 -8.12
C ARG A 70 -5.44 0.93 -9.12
N LYS A 71 -5.30 1.27 -10.39
CA LYS A 71 -6.21 0.78 -11.42
C LYS A 71 -6.18 -0.73 -11.54
N ARG A 72 -5.00 -1.32 -11.45
CA ARG A 72 -4.84 -2.77 -11.52
C ARG A 72 -5.52 -3.46 -10.35
N VAL A 73 -5.30 -2.96 -9.13
CA VAL A 73 -5.90 -3.53 -7.93
C VAL A 73 -7.41 -3.33 -7.91
N GLU A 74 -7.88 -2.12 -8.21
CA GLU A 74 -9.31 -1.84 -8.25
C GLU A 74 -10.02 -2.67 -9.31
N GLY A 75 -9.38 -2.86 -10.46
CA GLY A 75 -9.93 -3.71 -11.51
C GLY A 75 -10.12 -5.14 -11.05
N HIS A 76 -9.17 -5.66 -10.26
CA HIS A 76 -9.28 -6.98 -9.67
C HIS A 76 -10.41 -7.04 -8.63
N LEU A 77 -10.52 -6.01 -7.78
CA LEU A 77 -11.52 -5.96 -6.72
C LEU A 77 -12.95 -5.87 -7.25
N ARG A 78 -13.15 -5.21 -8.38
CA ARG A 78 -14.50 -5.06 -8.96
C ARG A 78 -15.12 -6.38 -9.36
N GLY A 79 -14.30 -7.38 -9.66
CA GLY A 79 -14.79 -8.71 -9.99
C GLY A 79 -15.07 -9.59 -8.79
N GLU A 80 -14.83 -9.10 -7.58
CA GLU A 80 -14.89 -9.89 -6.36
C GLU A 80 -16.11 -9.52 -5.52
N ASP A 81 -16.61 -10.51 -4.79
CA ASP A 81 -17.77 -10.35 -3.91
C ASP A 81 -17.32 -9.94 -2.50
N VAL A 82 -16.64 -8.80 -2.42
CA VAL A 82 -16.07 -8.26 -1.17
C VAL A 82 -16.33 -6.76 -1.14
N ARG A 83 -16.75 -6.25 0.00
CA ARG A 83 -16.90 -4.81 0.21
C ARG A 83 -15.51 -4.21 0.42
N TRP A 84 -15.21 -3.15 -0.29
CA TRP A 84 -13.91 -2.51 -0.19
C TRP A 84 -13.99 -1.00 -0.36
N ASP A 85 -12.96 -0.33 0.15
CA ASP A 85 -12.71 1.08 -0.12
C ASP A 85 -11.22 1.34 -0.27
N TRP A 86 -10.87 2.54 -0.70
CA TRP A 86 -9.50 2.91 -1.01
C TRP A 86 -9.11 4.18 -0.28
N ILE A 87 -7.96 4.14 0.38
CA ILE A 87 -7.34 5.31 1.01
C ILE A 87 -6.02 5.60 0.31
N ALA A 88 -5.89 6.81 -0.23
CA ALA A 88 -4.62 7.30 -0.76
C ALA A 88 -4.12 8.38 0.19
N ASP A 89 -2.90 8.23 0.67
CA ASP A 89 -2.30 9.16 1.62
C ASP A 89 -0.84 9.38 1.28
N ASP A 90 -0.25 10.41 1.84
CA ASP A 90 1.18 10.69 1.69
C ASP A 90 1.82 10.85 3.06
N GLY A 91 3.12 10.60 3.12
CA GLY A 91 3.88 10.75 4.36
C GLY A 91 4.71 9.51 4.68
N PRO A 92 5.21 9.43 5.93
CA PRO A 92 5.98 8.29 6.38
C PRO A 92 5.13 7.02 6.39
N VAL A 93 5.58 6.00 5.67
CA VAL A 93 4.78 4.79 5.43
C VAL A 93 4.43 4.07 6.73
N VAL A 94 5.42 3.83 7.59
CA VAL A 94 5.21 3.06 8.82
C VAL A 94 4.24 3.78 9.76
N GLN A 95 4.41 5.08 9.93
CA GLN A 95 3.51 5.87 10.80
C GLN A 95 2.07 5.85 10.28
N LYS A 96 1.91 6.00 8.97
CA LYS A 96 0.58 6.00 8.36
C LYS A 96 -0.09 4.62 8.49
N LEU A 97 0.68 3.54 8.35
CA LEU A 97 0.16 2.19 8.55
C LEU A 97 -0.26 1.97 9.99
N ILE A 98 0.54 2.41 10.95
CA ILE A 98 0.21 2.29 12.37
C ILE A 98 -1.09 3.03 12.69
N GLN A 99 -1.22 4.26 12.21
CA GLN A 99 -2.42 5.06 12.43
C GLN A 99 -3.67 4.40 11.83
N ALA A 100 -3.56 3.92 10.61
CA ALA A 100 -4.68 3.28 9.93
C ALA A 100 -5.03 1.93 10.57
N SER A 101 -4.02 1.18 11.03
CA SER A 101 -4.25 -0.14 11.60
C SER A 101 -5.05 -0.08 12.90
N ALA A 102 -5.00 1.06 13.62
CA ALA A 102 -5.77 1.23 14.84
C ALA A 102 -7.28 1.16 14.61
N LEU A 103 -7.73 1.40 13.39
CA LEU A 103 -9.15 1.37 13.02
C LEU A 103 -9.56 0.06 12.38
N ASN A 104 -8.64 -0.89 12.27
CA ASN A 104 -8.90 -2.17 11.61
C ASN A 104 -8.52 -3.33 12.53
N ASP A 105 -9.12 -4.49 12.27
CA ASP A 105 -8.87 -5.68 13.08
C ASP A 105 -7.59 -6.43 12.66
N LEU A 106 -7.21 -6.31 11.40
CA LEU A 106 -6.05 -7.01 10.86
C LEU A 106 -5.36 -6.11 9.83
N LEU A 107 -4.03 -6.13 9.85
CA LEU A 107 -3.21 -5.45 8.86
C LEU A 107 -2.41 -6.48 8.08
N ILE A 108 -2.50 -6.43 6.75
CA ILE A 108 -1.72 -7.27 5.86
C ILE A 108 -0.70 -6.40 5.13
N ILE A 109 0.57 -6.70 5.33
CA ILE A 109 1.68 -5.96 4.73
C ILE A 109 2.61 -6.90 3.99
N GLY A 110 3.38 -6.32 3.07
CA GLY A 110 4.44 -7.05 2.40
C GLY A 110 5.73 -7.05 3.22
N GLN A 111 6.65 -7.88 2.80
CA GLN A 111 7.95 -7.97 3.41
C GLN A 111 8.93 -7.14 2.58
N TYR A 112 9.46 -6.08 3.18
CA TYR A 112 10.51 -5.28 2.55
C TYR A 112 11.84 -6.03 2.64
N PRO A 113 12.69 -5.93 1.63
CA PRO A 113 13.99 -6.61 1.67
C PRO A 113 14.80 -6.31 2.92
N GLY A 114 14.82 -5.05 3.37
CA GLY A 114 15.54 -4.66 4.59
C GLY A 114 14.88 -5.21 5.85
N ALA A 115 13.55 -5.23 5.89
CA ALA A 115 12.81 -5.76 7.02
C ALA A 115 12.98 -7.28 7.14
N ALA A 116 13.01 -7.99 6.00
CA ALA A 116 13.24 -9.42 5.98
C ALA A 116 14.57 -9.77 6.63
N THR A 117 15.61 -9.03 6.31
CA THR A 117 16.93 -9.24 6.88
C THR A 117 16.93 -9.01 8.39
N ALA A 118 16.24 -7.99 8.85
CA ALA A 118 16.15 -7.69 10.28
C ALA A 118 15.40 -8.77 11.06
N VAL A 119 14.33 -9.31 10.49
CA VAL A 119 13.51 -10.32 11.11
C VAL A 119 14.24 -11.66 11.25
N GLU A 120 15.09 -11.99 10.29
CA GLU A 120 15.81 -13.25 10.28
C GLU A 120 16.96 -13.31 11.30
N GLN A 121 17.30 -12.21 11.89
CA GLN A 121 18.36 -12.16 12.88
C GLN A 121 17.79 -12.37 14.28
N PRO A 122 18.15 -13.46 14.91
CA PRO A 122 17.68 -13.74 16.26
C PRO A 122 18.27 -12.78 17.28
#